data_dba3af92f0706fc0a81bc3ddb8d8e475
#
_entry.id   dba3af92f0706fc0a81bc3ddb8d8e475
#
_cell.length_a   1.000
_cell.length_b   1.000
_cell.length_c   1.000
_cell.angle_alpha   90.00
_cell.angle_beta   90.00
_cell.angle_gamma   90.00
#
_symmetry.space_group_name_H-M   'P 1'
#
loop_
_entity.id
_entity.type
_entity.pdbx_description
1 polymer ?
#
loop_
_entity_poly.entity_id
_entity_poly.type
_entity_poly.pdbx_seq_one_letter_code
_entity_poly.pdbx_strand_id
1 'polypeptide(L)'
;VERVGSILAKVSWDARAVSTFLGTYLSEPKPSVVFDPPVRPLTETRFIERASKNGVRLDRKSILLYDARFYFLNGEENRLAGVKKWLIELADSRFMSAKRFVTLSDDSSVTALLHEWYCAGWIQIGELA
;
A
#
# COMPACT_ATOMS: atom_id res chain seq x y z
N VAL A 1 -17.30 -2.69 12.14
CA VAL A 1 -17.53 -2.11 10.81
C VAL A 1 -18.98 -2.31 10.38
N GLU A 2 -19.49 -3.50 10.49
CA GLU A 2 -20.87 -3.81 10.12
C GLU A 2 -21.87 -2.95 10.91
N ARG A 3 -21.65 -2.80 12.21
CA ARG A 3 -22.48 -1.97 13.06
C ARG A 3 -22.43 -0.49 12.65
N VAL A 4 -21.25 0.02 12.32
CA VAL A 4 -21.08 1.39 11.83
C VAL A 4 -21.80 1.56 10.50
N GLY A 5 -21.65 0.59 9.59
CA GLY A 5 -22.36 0.60 8.32
C GLY A 5 -23.86 0.64 8.47
N SER A 6 -24.41 -0.14 9.42
CA SER A 6 -25.84 -0.16 9.71
C SER A 6 -26.35 1.20 10.23
N ILE A 7 -25.61 1.83 11.13
CA ILE A 7 -25.96 3.15 11.67
C ILE A 7 -25.93 4.20 10.56
N LEU A 8 -24.88 4.22 9.75
CA LEU A 8 -24.75 5.19 8.68
C LEU A 8 -25.75 4.98 7.55
N ALA A 9 -26.17 3.74 7.31
CA ALA A 9 -27.22 3.45 6.34
C ALA A 9 -28.54 4.13 6.70
N LYS A 10 -28.83 4.30 7.99
CA LYS A 10 -30.04 4.99 8.47
C LYS A 10 -30.04 6.49 8.17
N VAL A 11 -28.84 7.06 7.92
CA VAL A 11 -28.70 8.45 7.50
C VAL A 11 -28.35 8.57 6.01
N SER A 12 -28.74 7.58 5.23
CA SER A 12 -28.61 7.57 3.77
C SER A 12 -27.19 7.42 3.25
N TRP A 13 -26.30 6.79 4.01
CA TRP A 13 -24.96 6.43 3.52
C TRP A 13 -25.01 5.09 2.82
N ASP A 14 -24.39 4.97 1.67
CA ASP A 14 -24.24 3.68 1.00
C ASP A 14 -23.03 2.89 1.55
N ALA A 15 -23.03 1.60 1.28
CA ALA A 15 -21.96 0.71 1.77
C ALA A 15 -20.58 1.11 1.25
N ARG A 16 -20.52 1.64 0.03
CA ARG A 16 -19.27 2.08 -0.58
C ARG A 16 -18.71 3.32 0.13
N ALA A 17 -19.55 4.30 0.41
CA ALA A 17 -19.13 5.50 1.12
C ALA A 17 -18.61 5.16 2.52
N VAL A 18 -19.27 4.23 3.21
CA VAL A 18 -18.83 3.76 4.53
C VAL A 18 -17.50 3.05 4.43
N SER A 19 -17.33 2.15 3.47
CA SER A 19 -16.08 1.41 3.26
C SER A 19 -14.92 2.37 2.97
N THR A 20 -15.11 3.35 2.09
CA THR A 20 -14.12 4.35 1.75
C THR A 20 -13.73 5.17 2.98
N PHE A 21 -14.71 5.65 3.73
CA PHE A 21 -14.47 6.43 4.95
C PHE A 21 -13.67 5.63 5.96
N LEU A 22 -14.07 4.39 6.24
CA LEU A 22 -13.40 3.55 7.22
C LEU A 22 -12.00 3.15 6.77
N GLY A 23 -11.82 2.82 5.49
CA GLY A 23 -10.51 2.48 4.95
C GLY A 23 -9.54 3.63 5.07
N THR A 24 -9.96 4.83 4.69
CA THR A 24 -9.16 6.04 4.81
C THR A 24 -8.82 6.34 6.26
N TYR A 25 -9.82 6.34 7.14
CA TYR A 25 -9.64 6.63 8.55
C TYR A 25 -8.72 5.62 9.24
N LEU A 26 -8.95 4.32 9.02
CA LEU A 26 -8.18 3.27 9.68
C LEU A 26 -6.74 3.16 9.18
N SER A 27 -6.49 3.51 7.91
CA SER A 27 -5.14 3.51 7.36
C SER A 27 -4.36 4.80 7.62
N GLU A 28 -5.07 5.88 8.01
CA GLU A 28 -4.45 7.18 8.23
C GLU A 28 -3.41 7.12 9.35
N PRO A 29 -2.18 7.64 9.13
CA PRO A 29 -1.17 7.65 10.17
C PRO A 29 -1.61 8.53 11.35
N LYS A 30 -1.27 8.10 12.56
CA LYS A 30 -1.50 8.93 13.74
C LYS A 30 -0.58 10.15 13.70
N PRO A 31 -0.93 11.26 14.36
CA PRO A 31 -0.10 12.48 14.34
C PRO A 31 1.34 12.27 14.77
N SER A 32 1.61 11.27 15.61
CA SER A 32 2.96 10.96 16.08
C SER A 32 3.79 10.15 15.08
N VAL A 33 3.18 9.65 14.00
CA VAL A 33 3.87 8.84 13.02
C VAL A 33 4.58 9.72 12.01
N VAL A 34 5.89 9.50 11.86
CA VAL A 34 6.71 10.21 10.88
C VAL A 34 7.40 9.13 10.02
N PHE A 35 7.28 9.25 8.71
CA PHE A 35 7.99 8.37 7.79
C PHE A 35 9.35 8.97 7.44
N ASP A 36 10.33 8.09 7.22
CA ASP A 36 11.70 8.47 6.92
C ASP A 36 12.02 8.16 5.44
N PRO A 37 11.77 9.12 4.52
CA PRO A 37 12.17 8.93 3.13
C PRO A 37 13.67 8.71 3.03
N PRO A 38 14.14 7.95 2.04
CA PRO A 38 15.58 7.75 1.86
C PRO A 38 16.25 9.09 1.58
N VAL A 39 17.41 9.31 2.20
CA VAL A 39 18.18 10.55 2.03
C VAL A 39 18.61 10.73 0.57
N ARG A 40 18.98 9.64 -0.08
CA ARG A 40 19.34 9.61 -1.50
C ARG A 40 18.53 8.51 -2.18
N PRO A 41 17.28 8.82 -2.58
CA PRO A 41 16.45 7.80 -3.19
C PRO A 41 17.05 7.31 -4.51
N LEU A 42 16.95 6.01 -4.73
CA LEU A 42 17.37 5.41 -5.98
C LEU A 42 16.47 5.89 -7.12
N THR A 43 17.02 5.95 -8.32
CA THR A 43 16.21 6.15 -9.52
C THR A 43 15.26 4.97 -9.69
N GLU A 44 14.21 5.14 -10.48
CA GLU A 44 13.28 4.04 -10.74
C GLU A 44 14.00 2.81 -11.30
N THR A 45 14.91 3.00 -12.23
CA THR A 45 15.69 1.89 -12.82
C THR A 45 16.49 1.15 -11.76
N ARG A 46 17.18 1.87 -10.89
CA ARG A 46 17.98 1.25 -9.82
C ARG A 46 17.10 0.63 -8.75
N PHE A 47 15.97 1.24 -8.46
CA PHE A 47 15.01 0.67 -7.53
C PHE A 47 14.52 -0.68 -8.03
N ILE A 48 14.13 -0.76 -9.30
CA ILE A 48 13.68 -2.02 -9.92
C ILE A 48 14.78 -3.07 -9.83
N GLU A 49 16.00 -2.69 -10.15
CA GLU A 49 17.17 -3.59 -10.10
C GLU A 49 17.40 -4.16 -8.71
N ARG A 50 17.38 -3.30 -7.69
CA ARG A 50 17.58 -3.70 -6.30
C ARG A 50 16.41 -4.52 -5.75
N ALA A 51 15.19 -4.11 -6.02
CA ALA A 51 14.00 -4.83 -5.58
C ALA A 51 13.90 -6.20 -6.24
N SER A 52 14.37 -6.33 -7.48
CA SER A 52 14.42 -7.62 -8.18
C SER A 52 15.36 -8.62 -7.53
N LYS A 53 16.30 -8.15 -6.73
CA LYS A 53 17.24 -9.01 -6.00
C LYS A 53 16.84 -9.24 -4.56
N ASN A 54 16.25 -8.25 -3.92
CA ASN A 54 16.05 -8.24 -2.47
C ASN A 54 14.57 -8.23 -2.04
N GLY A 55 13.65 -7.97 -2.96
CA GLY A 55 12.25 -7.77 -2.62
C GLY A 55 11.97 -6.40 -2.02
N VAL A 56 10.73 -6.18 -1.61
CA VAL A 56 10.31 -4.94 -0.94
C VAL A 56 9.46 -5.27 0.27
N ARG A 57 9.46 -4.40 1.26
CA ARG A 57 8.67 -4.55 2.47
C ARG A 57 7.97 -3.25 2.82
N LEU A 58 6.82 -3.36 3.49
CA LEU A 58 6.18 -2.18 4.06
C LEU A 58 7.03 -1.65 5.22
N ASP A 59 7.16 -0.34 5.33
CA ASP A 59 7.72 0.27 6.52
C ASP A 59 6.90 -0.16 7.73
N ARG A 60 7.56 -0.31 8.88
CA ARG A 60 6.88 -0.76 10.11
C ARG A 60 5.67 0.09 10.48
N LYS A 61 5.71 1.36 10.11
CA LYS A 61 4.66 2.34 10.43
C LYS A 61 3.58 2.42 9.36
N SER A 62 3.78 1.80 8.19
CA SER A 62 2.80 1.83 7.11
C SER A 62 1.61 0.92 7.42
N ILE A 63 0.43 1.41 7.08
CA ILE A 63 -0.82 0.66 7.17
C ILE A 63 -1.40 0.55 5.77
N LEU A 64 -1.51 -0.67 5.26
CA LEU A 64 -2.08 -0.97 3.95
C LEU A 64 -3.31 -1.85 4.15
N LEU A 65 -4.45 -1.32 3.75
CA LEU A 65 -5.74 -2.00 3.80
C LEU A 65 -6.31 -2.10 2.39
N TYR A 66 -7.15 -3.08 2.16
CA TYR A 66 -7.79 -3.25 0.86
C TYR A 66 -9.20 -3.82 1.00
N ASP A 67 -10.03 -3.56 -0.01
CA ASP A 67 -11.29 -4.23 -0.21
C ASP A 67 -11.37 -4.73 -1.66
N ALA A 68 -12.54 -5.09 -2.14
CA ALA A 68 -12.69 -5.66 -3.49
C ALA A 68 -12.36 -4.69 -4.63
N ARG A 69 -12.31 -3.38 -4.37
CA ARG A 69 -12.17 -2.34 -5.41
C ARG A 69 -11.07 -1.34 -5.14
N PHE A 70 -10.75 -1.11 -3.87
CA PHE A 70 -9.85 -0.04 -3.45
C PHE A 70 -8.78 -0.58 -2.54
N TYR A 71 -7.68 0.11 -2.48
CA TYR A 71 -6.73 -0.06 -1.40
C TYR A 71 -6.49 1.30 -0.73
N PHE A 72 -6.09 1.25 0.54
CA PHE A 72 -5.86 2.43 1.36
C PHE A 72 -4.48 2.31 1.97
N LEU A 73 -3.59 3.19 1.57
CA LEU A 73 -2.23 3.19 2.11
C LEU A 73 -2.01 4.52 2.82
N ASN A 74 -1.78 4.43 4.13
CA ASN A 74 -1.47 5.58 4.98
C ASN A 74 -2.46 6.74 4.80
N GLY A 75 -3.75 6.40 4.72
CA GLY A 75 -4.84 7.36 4.59
C GLY A 75 -5.19 7.75 3.16
N GLU A 76 -4.45 7.28 2.17
CA GLU A 76 -4.73 7.58 0.77
C GLU A 76 -5.55 6.47 0.11
N GLU A 77 -6.69 6.84 -0.44
CA GLU A 77 -7.52 5.93 -1.21
C GLU A 77 -7.01 5.84 -2.64
N ASN A 78 -6.89 4.62 -3.14
CA ASN A 78 -6.52 4.38 -4.53
C ASN A 78 -7.39 3.26 -5.11
N ARG A 79 -7.78 3.44 -6.36
CA ARG A 79 -8.57 2.46 -7.08
C ARG A 79 -7.67 1.64 -7.99
N LEU A 80 -7.78 0.32 -7.86
CA LEU A 80 -7.17 -0.60 -8.81
C LEU A 80 -8.27 -1.24 -9.65
N ALA A 81 -7.92 -1.64 -10.86
CA ALA A 81 -8.80 -2.46 -11.69
C ALA A 81 -8.81 -3.89 -11.11
N GLY A 82 -9.55 -4.08 -10.02
CA GLY A 82 -9.49 -5.29 -9.21
C GLY A 82 -8.29 -5.27 -8.27
N VAL A 83 -8.43 -5.93 -7.13
CA VAL A 83 -7.32 -6.04 -6.17
C VAL A 83 -6.35 -7.09 -6.67
N LYS A 84 -5.11 -6.70 -6.90
CA LYS A 84 -4.08 -7.56 -7.45
C LYS A 84 -3.47 -8.44 -6.37
N LYS A 85 -3.03 -9.64 -6.77
CA LYS A 85 -2.40 -10.59 -5.85
C LYS A 85 -1.19 -10.00 -5.14
N TRP A 86 -0.39 -9.20 -5.85
CA TRP A 86 0.80 -8.59 -5.26
C TRP A 86 0.44 -7.63 -4.12
N LEU A 87 -0.66 -6.90 -4.26
CA LEU A 87 -1.11 -5.97 -3.24
C LEU A 87 -1.59 -6.70 -1.99
N ILE A 88 -2.37 -7.76 -2.18
CA ILE A 88 -2.86 -8.61 -1.09
C ILE A 88 -1.67 -9.21 -0.34
N GLU A 89 -0.70 -9.75 -1.06
CA GLU A 89 0.50 -10.33 -0.49
C GLU A 89 1.28 -9.31 0.33
N LEU A 90 1.48 -8.12 -0.22
CA LEU A 90 2.16 -7.03 0.47
C LEU A 90 1.40 -6.58 1.72
N ALA A 91 0.06 -6.49 1.63
CA ALA A 91 -0.76 -6.10 2.77
C ALA A 91 -0.74 -7.15 3.88
N ASP A 92 -0.90 -8.43 3.52
CA ASP A 92 -1.04 -9.51 4.49
C ASP A 92 0.31 -9.93 5.09
N SER A 93 1.33 -10.05 4.26
CA SER A 93 2.67 -10.50 4.69
C SER A 93 3.60 -9.35 5.05
N ARG A 94 3.25 -8.14 4.65
CA ARG A 94 4.04 -6.91 4.80
C ARG A 94 5.39 -6.97 4.06
N PHE A 95 5.55 -7.95 3.17
CA PHE A 95 6.77 -8.18 2.41
C PHE A 95 6.41 -8.80 1.06
N MET A 96 7.11 -8.37 0.02
CA MET A 96 7.02 -8.96 -1.31
C MET A 96 8.39 -9.52 -1.67
N SER A 97 8.46 -10.82 -1.97
CA SER A 97 9.73 -11.47 -2.33
C SER A 97 10.29 -10.92 -3.64
N ALA A 98 11.60 -11.05 -3.81
CA ALA A 98 12.27 -10.69 -5.05
C ALA A 98 11.66 -11.42 -6.26
N LYS A 99 11.33 -12.68 -6.09
CA LYS A 99 10.70 -13.50 -7.13
C LYS A 99 9.36 -12.92 -7.57
N ARG A 100 8.53 -12.51 -6.62
CA ARG A 100 7.25 -11.88 -6.91
C ARG A 100 7.43 -10.52 -7.60
N PHE A 101 8.38 -9.74 -7.12
CA PHE A 101 8.67 -8.43 -7.70
C PHE A 101 9.10 -8.56 -9.17
N VAL A 102 9.92 -9.54 -9.49
CA VAL A 102 10.36 -9.80 -10.88
C VAL A 102 9.16 -10.07 -11.80
N THR A 103 8.14 -10.77 -11.32
CA THR A 103 6.93 -11.02 -12.12
C THR A 103 6.16 -9.73 -12.43
N LEU A 104 6.36 -8.68 -11.66
CA LEU A 104 5.70 -7.38 -11.84
C LEU A 104 6.55 -6.37 -12.59
N SER A 105 7.83 -6.67 -12.80
CA SER A 105 8.79 -5.69 -13.34
C SER A 105 8.47 -5.26 -14.77
N ASP A 106 7.67 -6.02 -15.50
CA ASP A 106 7.24 -5.67 -16.86
C ASP A 106 6.06 -4.68 -16.86
N ASP A 107 5.41 -4.50 -15.72
CA ASP A 107 4.29 -3.56 -15.61
C ASP A 107 4.82 -2.22 -15.08
N SER A 108 5.01 -1.26 -15.98
CA SER A 108 5.57 0.04 -15.63
C SER A 108 4.69 0.84 -14.69
N SER A 109 3.38 0.64 -14.70
CA SER A 109 2.49 1.34 -13.77
C SER A 109 2.67 0.86 -12.34
N VAL A 110 2.88 -0.44 -12.14
CA VAL A 110 3.14 -1.02 -10.83
C VAL A 110 4.51 -0.61 -10.31
N THR A 111 5.54 -0.69 -11.14
CA THR A 111 6.90 -0.32 -10.71
C THR A 111 7.01 1.17 -10.41
N ALA A 112 6.34 2.02 -11.16
CA ALA A 112 6.31 3.45 -10.89
C ALA A 112 5.61 3.74 -9.56
N LEU A 113 4.49 3.06 -9.28
CA LEU A 113 3.77 3.20 -8.03
C LEU A 113 4.61 2.76 -6.83
N LEU A 114 5.26 1.61 -6.93
CA LEU A 114 6.13 1.10 -5.86
C LEU A 114 7.33 2.01 -5.64
N HIS A 115 7.91 2.56 -6.70
CA HIS A 115 9.01 3.52 -6.59
C HIS A 115 8.55 4.79 -5.87
N GLU A 116 7.36 5.28 -6.18
CA GLU A 116 6.76 6.44 -5.49
C GLU A 116 6.62 6.17 -3.99
N TRP A 117 6.12 5.00 -3.62
CA TRP A 117 5.99 4.62 -2.21
C TRP A 117 7.36 4.51 -1.52
N TYR A 118 8.35 3.99 -2.24
CA TYR A 118 9.72 3.93 -1.75
C TYR A 118 10.28 5.33 -1.47
N CYS A 119 10.09 6.26 -2.39
CA CYS A 119 10.55 7.64 -2.22
C CYS A 119 9.85 8.36 -1.06
N ALA A 120 8.63 7.96 -0.73
CA ALA A 120 7.89 8.52 0.40
C ALA A 120 8.30 7.90 1.74
N GLY A 121 9.07 6.81 1.73
CA GLY A 121 9.45 6.10 2.95
C GLY A 121 8.39 5.10 3.41
N TRP A 122 7.40 4.80 2.59
CA TRP A 122 6.30 3.89 2.94
C TRP A 122 6.65 2.43 2.72
N ILE A 123 7.53 2.15 1.78
CA ILE A 123 8.12 0.82 1.58
C ILE A 123 9.64 0.94 1.52
N GLN A 124 10.31 -0.17 1.75
CA GLN A 124 11.76 -0.26 1.72
C GLN A 124 12.19 -1.49 0.94
N ILE A 125 13.42 -1.47 0.45
CA ILE A 125 13.99 -2.60 -0.27
C ILE A 125 14.55 -3.60 0.75
N GLY A 126 14.26 -4.88 0.52
CA GLY A 126 14.81 -5.97 1.33
C GLY A 126 13.90 -6.44 2.43
N GLU A 127 14.32 -7.52 3.08
CA GLU A 127 13.60 -8.09 4.21
C GLU A 127 13.84 -7.28 5.47
N LEU A 128 12.90 -7.40 6.40
CA LEU A 128 13.06 -6.81 7.72
C LEU A 128 14.22 -7.50 8.44
N ALA A 129 15.23 -6.73 8.77
CA ALA A 129 16.39 -7.25 9.48
C ALA A 129 16.05 -7.61 10.93
#